data_7ba231f912ab224ce20256bdf74e4158
#
_entry.id   7ba231f912ab224ce20256bdf74e4158
#
_cell.length_a   1.000
_cell.length_b   1.000
_cell.length_c   1.000
_cell.angle_alpha   90.00
_cell.angle_beta   90.00
_cell.angle_gamma   90.00
#
_symmetry.space_group_name_H-M   'P 1'
#
loop_
_entity.id
_entity.type
_entity.pdbx_description
1 polymer ?
#
loop_
_entity_poly.entity_id
_entity_poly.type
_entity_poly.pdbx_seq_one_letter_code
_entity_poly.pdbx_strand_id
1 'polypeptide(L)'
;MGHEARYSKDTFQTRLQWQDLDPDYLRQLVGLAKIEDLAGAGLANRPERLGDVTTALMPEGAKGKAQLTAREPLTICGLGLVQTTLESYGQNCLFEATAEDGQSLDQGDTIGILSGSSTVLLQAERVILNFLQHLSGVATETRLYVDALGKSSSVLLDTRKTLPAYRVLQKYAFACGGGYNHRIGLFDRVMLKDNHLAVAGATGGNRLSETIALAVNTCENIPVEVEVDTLEQIIPALDAGADIILLDNFSLPELKQAVSMIEGRAWTEASGGITLDSLSDLGDLGLDFISTGAPIHQSRWKDIGIDWL
;
A
#
# COMPACT_ATOMS: atom_id res chain seq x y z
N MET A 1 -7.03 -13.37 35.71
CA MET A 1 -7.67 -12.09 35.30
C MET A 1 -7.17 -11.85 33.90
N GLY A 2 -8.07 -11.91 32.89
CA GLY A 2 -7.65 -11.66 31.51
C GLY A 2 -7.12 -10.24 31.40
N HIS A 3 -5.95 -10.09 30.84
CA HIS A 3 -5.41 -8.78 30.46
C HIS A 3 -6.28 -8.29 29.31
N GLU A 4 -7.16 -7.31 29.54
CA GLU A 4 -7.83 -6.60 28.46
C GLU A 4 -6.77 -5.85 27.67
N ALA A 5 -6.65 -6.13 26.36
CA ALA A 5 -5.76 -5.41 25.47
C ALA A 5 -6.09 -3.90 25.52
N ARG A 6 -5.07 -3.03 25.62
CA ARG A 6 -5.25 -1.57 25.70
C ARG A 6 -5.98 -1.00 24.47
N TYR A 7 -5.87 -1.68 23.34
CA TYR A 7 -6.46 -1.29 22.05
C TYR A 7 -7.29 -2.44 21.47
N SER A 8 -8.42 -2.11 20.86
CA SER A 8 -9.23 -3.08 20.12
C SER A 8 -8.53 -3.49 18.82
N LYS A 9 -8.88 -4.66 18.26
CA LYS A 9 -8.38 -5.12 16.96
C LYS A 9 -8.68 -4.11 15.85
N ASP A 10 -9.83 -3.45 15.90
CA ASP A 10 -10.26 -2.45 14.92
C ASP A 10 -9.31 -1.25 14.83
N THR A 11 -8.60 -0.92 15.93
CA THR A 11 -7.56 0.13 15.92
C THR A 11 -6.47 -0.14 14.88
N PHE A 12 -6.22 -1.40 14.58
CA PHE A 12 -5.19 -1.86 13.66
C PHE A 12 -5.74 -2.25 12.28
N GLN A 13 -7.06 -2.20 12.10
CA GLN A 13 -7.75 -2.52 10.86
C GLN A 13 -8.18 -1.25 10.12
N THR A 14 -7.21 -0.44 9.73
CA THR A 14 -7.45 0.80 8.98
C THR A 14 -7.25 0.59 7.49
N ARG A 15 -8.02 1.32 6.68
CA ARG A 15 -7.88 1.38 5.22
C ARG A 15 -7.90 2.82 4.77
N LEU A 16 -6.86 3.25 4.09
CA LEU A 16 -6.87 4.54 3.41
C LEU A 16 -8.01 4.56 2.40
N GLN A 17 -8.78 5.64 2.43
CA GLN A 17 -9.79 5.96 1.43
C GLN A 17 -9.25 7.08 0.52
N TRP A 18 -9.86 7.27 -0.66
CA TRP A 18 -9.40 8.31 -1.58
C TRP A 18 -9.40 9.72 -0.95
N GLN A 19 -10.40 10.04 -0.14
CA GLN A 19 -10.52 11.32 0.57
C GLN A 19 -9.46 11.54 1.66
N ASP A 20 -8.74 10.52 2.08
CA ASP A 20 -7.64 10.64 3.06
C ASP A 20 -6.33 11.07 2.39
N LEU A 21 -6.28 11.05 1.06
CA LEU A 21 -5.10 11.44 0.28
C LEU A 21 -5.08 12.96 0.09
N ASP A 22 -3.95 13.60 0.38
CA ASP A 22 -3.77 15.04 0.18
C ASP A 22 -3.79 15.41 -1.30
N PRO A 23 -4.82 16.19 -1.77
CA PRO A 23 -4.92 16.56 -3.18
C PRO A 23 -3.74 17.42 -3.67
N ASP A 24 -3.13 18.22 -2.80
CA ASP A 24 -1.96 19.04 -3.17
C ASP A 24 -0.73 18.17 -3.39
N TYR A 25 -0.55 17.16 -2.57
CA TYR A 25 0.50 16.17 -2.76
C TYR A 25 0.32 15.39 -4.07
N LEU A 26 -0.90 14.95 -4.38
CA LEU A 26 -1.20 14.26 -5.64
C LEU A 26 -0.92 15.15 -6.86
N ARG A 27 -1.32 16.43 -6.81
CA ARG A 27 -1.02 17.40 -7.87
C ARG A 27 0.49 17.59 -8.06
N GLN A 28 1.29 17.58 -6.99
CA GLN A 28 2.75 17.66 -7.08
C GLN A 28 3.35 16.44 -7.78
N LEU A 29 2.90 15.22 -7.43
CA LEU A 29 3.36 13.99 -8.08
C LEU A 29 3.02 13.98 -9.59
N VAL A 30 1.79 14.32 -9.94
CA VAL A 30 1.36 14.43 -11.34
C VAL A 30 2.14 15.51 -12.07
N GLY A 31 2.37 16.67 -11.42
CA GLY A 31 3.16 17.75 -11.98
C GLY A 31 4.61 17.34 -12.26
N LEU A 32 5.21 16.54 -11.36
CA LEU A 32 6.55 16.00 -11.57
C LEU A 32 6.59 15.04 -12.76
N ALA A 33 5.64 14.12 -12.88
CA ALA A 33 5.53 13.21 -14.03
C ALA A 33 5.35 13.96 -15.35
N LYS A 34 4.53 15.03 -15.37
CA LYS A 34 4.34 15.88 -16.55
C LYS A 34 5.66 16.56 -16.99
N ILE A 35 6.41 17.14 -16.06
CA ILE A 35 7.67 17.83 -16.43
C ILE A 35 8.79 16.84 -16.76
N GLU A 36 8.73 15.61 -16.30
CA GLU A 36 9.58 14.50 -16.73
C GLU A 36 9.37 14.25 -18.23
N ASP A 37 8.11 14.08 -18.67
CA ASP A 37 7.75 13.81 -20.06
C ASP A 37 7.99 15.01 -20.98
N LEU A 38 7.59 16.21 -20.59
CA LEU A 38 7.54 17.38 -21.47
C LEU A 38 8.78 18.25 -21.41
N ALA A 39 9.59 18.13 -20.36
CA ALA A 39 10.73 19.03 -20.12
C ALA A 39 12.00 18.32 -19.65
N GLY A 40 12.03 16.99 -19.65
CA GLY A 40 13.19 16.18 -19.27
C GLY A 40 13.63 16.42 -17.81
N ALA A 41 12.68 16.59 -16.90
CA ALA A 41 13.02 16.71 -15.47
C ALA A 41 13.79 15.45 -15.00
N GLY A 42 14.78 15.65 -14.14
CA GLY A 42 15.68 14.57 -13.69
C GLY A 42 16.94 14.42 -14.54
N LEU A 43 16.99 14.97 -15.76
CA LEU A 43 18.21 14.99 -16.56
C LEU A 43 19.13 16.15 -16.14
N ALA A 44 20.46 15.87 -16.04
CA ALA A 44 21.45 16.91 -15.76
C ALA A 44 21.49 17.96 -16.87
N ASN A 45 21.38 17.51 -18.13
CA ASN A 45 21.28 18.37 -19.30
C ASN A 45 19.85 18.28 -19.84
N ARG A 46 19.09 19.34 -19.66
CA ARG A 46 17.73 19.42 -20.20
C ARG A 46 17.76 19.53 -21.74
N PRO A 47 16.75 18.94 -22.45
CA PRO A 47 16.65 19.05 -23.88
C PRO A 47 16.43 20.52 -24.31
N GLU A 48 17.00 20.93 -25.44
CA GLU A 48 16.77 22.26 -26.01
C GLU A 48 15.32 22.44 -26.48
N ARG A 49 14.73 21.36 -27.01
CA ARG A 49 13.32 21.33 -27.43
C ARG A 49 12.45 20.77 -26.31
N LEU A 50 11.47 21.55 -25.88
CA LEU A 50 10.48 21.17 -24.86
C LEU A 50 9.13 20.85 -25.51
N GLY A 51 8.28 20.14 -24.76
CA GLY A 51 6.92 19.77 -25.16
C GLY A 51 6.87 18.50 -26.00
N ASP A 52 5.66 18.13 -26.39
CA ASP A 52 5.38 16.96 -27.23
C ASP A 52 5.55 17.31 -28.72
N VAL A 53 6.66 16.87 -29.29
CA VAL A 53 7.03 17.16 -30.68
C VAL A 53 6.12 16.46 -31.70
N THR A 54 5.43 15.37 -31.32
CA THR A 54 4.52 14.63 -32.17
C THR A 54 3.14 15.27 -32.17
N THR A 55 2.61 15.58 -31.01
CA THR A 55 1.28 16.20 -30.86
C THR A 55 1.26 17.62 -31.44
N ALA A 56 2.40 18.31 -31.50
CA ALA A 56 2.55 19.60 -32.16
C ALA A 56 2.27 19.54 -33.68
N LEU A 57 2.21 18.36 -34.29
CA LEU A 57 1.84 18.17 -35.70
C LEU A 57 0.33 17.99 -35.90
N MET A 58 -0.45 17.87 -34.83
CA MET A 58 -1.88 17.65 -34.92
C MET A 58 -2.65 18.96 -35.18
N PRO A 59 -3.86 18.88 -35.75
CA PRO A 59 -4.67 20.06 -35.99
C PRO A 59 -4.99 20.84 -34.72
N GLU A 60 -4.79 22.15 -34.75
CA GLU A 60 -5.09 23.02 -33.60
C GLU A 60 -6.58 22.99 -33.27
N GLY A 61 -6.91 22.93 -31.96
CA GLY A 61 -8.31 22.93 -31.50
C GLY A 61 -9.07 21.62 -31.71
N ALA A 62 -8.38 20.55 -32.18
CA ALA A 62 -9.01 19.24 -32.35
C ALA A 62 -9.55 18.72 -31.02
N LYS A 63 -10.75 18.16 -31.03
CA LYS A 63 -11.38 17.47 -29.89
C LYS A 63 -11.37 15.98 -30.16
N GLY A 64 -11.23 15.21 -29.08
CA GLY A 64 -11.21 13.76 -29.11
C GLY A 64 -12.05 13.14 -28.02
N LYS A 65 -12.33 11.88 -28.22
CA LYS A 65 -12.94 10.99 -27.23
C LYS A 65 -12.19 9.67 -27.24
N ALA A 66 -11.87 9.16 -26.07
CA ALA A 66 -11.13 7.91 -25.96
C ALA A 66 -11.67 7.08 -24.79
N GLN A 67 -11.55 5.78 -24.88
CA GLN A 67 -12.01 4.82 -23.89
C GLN A 67 -10.83 4.18 -23.19
N LEU A 68 -10.85 4.16 -21.85
CA LEU A 68 -9.98 3.32 -21.03
C LEU A 68 -10.58 1.93 -20.95
N THR A 69 -9.78 0.89 -21.25
CA THR A 69 -10.22 -0.50 -21.32
C THR A 69 -9.24 -1.41 -20.59
N ALA A 70 -9.73 -2.34 -19.78
CA ALA A 70 -8.94 -3.41 -19.20
C ALA A 70 -8.52 -4.41 -20.29
N ARG A 71 -7.22 -4.68 -20.44
CA ARG A 71 -6.67 -5.62 -21.44
C ARG A 71 -6.46 -7.02 -20.88
N GLU A 72 -6.55 -7.16 -19.58
CA GLU A 72 -6.49 -8.41 -18.82
C GLU A 72 -7.37 -8.30 -17.57
N PRO A 73 -7.71 -9.40 -16.88
CA PRO A 73 -8.40 -9.34 -15.60
C PRO A 73 -7.58 -8.59 -14.53
N LEU A 74 -8.22 -7.67 -13.82
CA LEU A 74 -7.56 -6.83 -12.81
C LEU A 74 -8.52 -6.31 -11.74
N THR A 75 -7.98 -5.85 -10.63
CA THR A 75 -8.68 -4.98 -9.68
C THR A 75 -8.24 -3.54 -9.96
N ILE A 76 -9.17 -2.71 -10.44
CA ILE A 76 -8.85 -1.32 -10.83
C ILE A 76 -8.51 -0.46 -9.62
N CYS A 77 -7.53 0.46 -9.77
CA CYS A 77 -7.16 1.41 -8.72
C CYS A 77 -6.50 2.66 -9.30
N GLY A 78 -6.84 3.83 -8.73
CA GLY A 78 -6.23 5.12 -9.06
C GLY A 78 -7.06 6.01 -9.96
N LEU A 79 -8.36 5.76 -10.10
CA LEU A 79 -9.26 6.50 -11.00
C LEU A 79 -9.26 8.00 -10.73
N GLY A 80 -9.13 8.43 -9.47
CA GLY A 80 -9.04 9.85 -9.12
C GLY A 80 -7.82 10.57 -9.69
N LEU A 81 -6.73 9.84 -10.02
CA LEU A 81 -5.56 10.43 -10.66
C LEU A 81 -5.79 10.77 -12.15
N VAL A 82 -6.77 10.15 -12.80
CA VAL A 82 -7.05 10.39 -14.21
C VAL A 82 -7.47 11.86 -14.43
N GLN A 83 -8.48 12.31 -13.67
CA GLN A 83 -8.93 13.70 -13.77
C GLN A 83 -7.84 14.69 -13.31
N THR A 84 -7.14 14.40 -12.23
CA THR A 84 -6.02 15.21 -11.74
C THR A 84 -4.92 15.37 -12.81
N THR A 85 -4.63 14.27 -13.53
CA THR A 85 -3.64 14.30 -14.63
C THR A 85 -4.15 15.16 -15.79
N LEU A 86 -5.38 14.97 -16.25
CA LEU A 86 -5.96 15.79 -17.33
C LEU A 86 -5.89 17.29 -17.00
N GLU A 87 -6.28 17.68 -15.79
CA GLU A 87 -6.24 19.06 -15.31
C GLU A 87 -4.81 19.64 -15.29
N SER A 88 -3.82 18.82 -14.96
CA SER A 88 -2.42 19.24 -15.02
C SER A 88 -1.94 19.55 -16.45
N TYR A 89 -2.39 18.78 -17.44
CA TYR A 89 -1.97 18.96 -18.85
C TYR A 89 -2.75 20.06 -19.56
N GLY A 90 -4.02 20.32 -19.19
CA GLY A 90 -4.81 21.39 -19.79
C GLY A 90 -6.22 21.48 -19.22
N GLN A 91 -6.98 22.47 -19.71
CA GLN A 91 -8.36 22.68 -19.31
C GLN A 91 -9.35 22.02 -20.28
N ASN A 92 -10.61 21.90 -19.84
CA ASN A 92 -11.72 21.40 -20.65
C ASN A 92 -11.56 19.95 -21.15
N CYS A 93 -10.91 19.10 -20.34
CA CYS A 93 -10.92 17.66 -20.49
C CYS A 93 -11.65 17.03 -19.32
N LEU A 94 -12.43 16.00 -19.61
CA LEU A 94 -13.28 15.31 -18.63
C LEU A 94 -12.99 13.81 -18.68
N PHE A 95 -12.96 13.19 -17.51
CA PHE A 95 -13.00 11.75 -17.32
C PHE A 95 -14.32 11.34 -16.69
N GLU A 96 -15.06 10.47 -17.35
CA GLU A 96 -16.28 9.85 -16.85
C GLU A 96 -15.98 8.39 -16.52
N ALA A 97 -15.80 8.08 -15.23
CA ALA A 97 -15.54 6.72 -14.78
C ALA A 97 -16.82 5.86 -14.92
N THR A 98 -16.67 4.62 -15.37
CA THR A 98 -17.71 3.59 -15.39
C THR A 98 -17.42 2.46 -14.40
N ALA A 99 -16.25 2.48 -13.77
CA ALA A 99 -15.81 1.57 -12.74
C ALA A 99 -15.47 2.33 -11.45
N GLU A 100 -15.32 1.63 -10.34
CA GLU A 100 -14.92 2.16 -9.04
C GLU A 100 -13.60 1.52 -8.57
N ASP A 101 -12.76 2.27 -7.85
CA ASP A 101 -11.52 1.72 -7.28
C ASP A 101 -11.83 0.53 -6.36
N GLY A 102 -11.09 -0.57 -6.53
CA GLY A 102 -11.30 -1.85 -5.85
C GLY A 102 -12.26 -2.81 -6.58
N GLN A 103 -12.91 -2.38 -7.66
CA GLN A 103 -13.74 -3.25 -8.50
C GLN A 103 -12.87 -4.22 -9.29
N SER A 104 -13.28 -5.50 -9.33
CA SER A 104 -12.69 -6.50 -10.24
C SER A 104 -13.30 -6.34 -11.63
N LEU A 105 -12.44 -6.29 -12.64
CA LEU A 105 -12.79 -6.14 -14.05
C LEU A 105 -12.24 -7.31 -14.85
N ASP A 106 -13.00 -7.74 -15.85
CA ASP A 106 -12.57 -8.72 -16.83
C ASP A 106 -11.90 -8.05 -18.05
N GLN A 107 -11.20 -8.84 -18.86
CA GLN A 107 -10.64 -8.38 -20.12
C GLN A 107 -11.74 -7.83 -21.03
N GLY A 108 -11.57 -6.61 -21.53
CA GLY A 108 -12.51 -5.91 -22.41
C GLY A 108 -13.46 -4.97 -21.68
N ASP A 109 -13.51 -5.01 -20.35
CA ASP A 109 -14.35 -4.09 -19.59
C ASP A 109 -13.91 -2.63 -19.74
N THR A 110 -14.90 -1.74 -19.85
CA THR A 110 -14.67 -0.30 -19.92
C THR A 110 -14.45 0.27 -18.53
N ILE A 111 -13.33 0.96 -18.34
CA ILE A 111 -12.96 1.65 -17.09
C ILE A 111 -13.56 3.04 -17.04
N GLY A 112 -13.65 3.71 -18.19
CA GLY A 112 -14.21 5.06 -18.31
C GLY A 112 -13.91 5.71 -19.67
N ILE A 113 -14.44 6.90 -19.83
CA ILE A 113 -14.34 7.69 -21.07
C ILE A 113 -13.61 8.99 -20.81
N LEU A 114 -12.62 9.28 -21.63
CA LEU A 114 -11.91 10.56 -21.70
C LEU A 114 -12.48 11.41 -22.85
N SER A 115 -12.67 12.70 -22.64
CA SER A 115 -13.15 13.61 -23.68
C SER A 115 -12.56 15.00 -23.52
N GLY A 116 -12.32 15.70 -24.64
CA GLY A 116 -11.82 17.08 -24.63
C GLY A 116 -10.81 17.39 -25.72
N SER A 117 -9.80 18.20 -25.41
CA SER A 117 -8.71 18.53 -26.33
C SER A 117 -7.89 17.29 -26.69
N SER A 118 -7.81 16.94 -27.99
CA SER A 118 -7.01 15.82 -28.47
C SER A 118 -5.53 15.95 -28.05
N THR A 119 -4.99 17.16 -28.09
CA THR A 119 -3.62 17.45 -27.64
C THR A 119 -3.41 17.07 -26.17
N VAL A 120 -4.32 17.48 -25.28
CA VAL A 120 -4.24 17.17 -23.85
C VAL A 120 -4.37 15.66 -23.62
N LEU A 121 -5.34 15.01 -24.27
CA LEU A 121 -5.55 13.57 -24.12
C LEU A 121 -4.32 12.77 -24.55
N LEU A 122 -3.71 13.11 -25.71
CA LEU A 122 -2.51 12.43 -26.22
C LEU A 122 -1.30 12.62 -25.29
N GLN A 123 -1.09 13.85 -24.80
CA GLN A 123 0.02 14.14 -23.90
C GLN A 123 -0.11 13.49 -22.53
N ALA A 124 -1.33 13.42 -21.99
CA ALA A 124 -1.60 12.88 -20.67
C ALA A 124 -1.66 11.34 -20.63
N GLU A 125 -1.87 10.70 -21.79
CA GLU A 125 -2.13 9.26 -21.93
C GLU A 125 -1.14 8.40 -21.15
N ARG A 126 0.16 8.59 -21.37
CA ARG A 126 1.19 7.74 -20.79
C ARG A 126 1.23 7.86 -19.26
N VAL A 127 1.12 9.08 -18.73
CA VAL A 127 1.11 9.32 -17.29
C VAL A 127 -0.13 8.72 -16.63
N ILE A 128 -1.31 8.87 -17.25
CA ILE A 128 -2.56 8.23 -16.80
C ILE A 128 -2.36 6.70 -16.72
N LEU A 129 -1.89 6.09 -17.82
CA LEU A 129 -1.69 4.65 -17.90
C LEU A 129 -0.68 4.16 -16.88
N ASN A 130 0.44 4.86 -16.68
CA ASN A 130 1.46 4.46 -15.72
C ASN A 130 0.91 4.42 -14.29
N PHE A 131 0.12 5.41 -13.88
CA PHE A 131 -0.53 5.40 -12.58
C PHE A 131 -1.51 4.24 -12.43
N LEU A 132 -2.45 4.11 -13.37
CA LEU A 132 -3.48 3.08 -13.30
C LEU A 132 -2.91 1.66 -13.37
N GLN A 133 -1.98 1.39 -14.29
CA GLN A 133 -1.38 0.07 -14.48
C GLN A 133 -0.61 -0.38 -13.24
N HIS A 134 0.17 0.53 -12.64
CA HIS A 134 0.93 0.24 -11.43
C HIS A 134 0.02 0.00 -10.22
N LEU A 135 -0.90 0.93 -9.94
CA LEU A 135 -1.77 0.84 -8.76
C LEU A 135 -2.74 -0.34 -8.86
N SER A 136 -3.28 -0.60 -10.05
CA SER A 136 -4.11 -1.79 -10.30
C SER A 136 -3.31 -3.08 -10.16
N GLY A 137 -2.01 -3.06 -10.48
CA GLY A 137 -1.11 -4.18 -10.22
C GLY A 137 -1.03 -4.50 -8.72
N VAL A 138 -0.81 -3.48 -7.89
CA VAL A 138 -0.78 -3.64 -6.42
C VAL A 138 -2.13 -4.11 -5.89
N ALA A 139 -3.25 -3.50 -6.33
CA ALA A 139 -4.58 -3.88 -5.88
C ALA A 139 -4.94 -5.31 -6.28
N THR A 140 -4.61 -5.73 -7.51
CA THR A 140 -4.86 -7.10 -8.00
C THR A 140 -4.05 -8.12 -7.21
N GLU A 141 -2.76 -7.87 -6.99
CA GLU A 141 -1.90 -8.77 -6.22
C GLU A 141 -2.39 -8.87 -4.76
N THR A 142 -2.78 -7.75 -4.17
CA THR A 142 -3.35 -7.76 -2.81
C THR A 142 -4.63 -8.57 -2.74
N ARG A 143 -5.51 -8.48 -3.74
CA ARG A 143 -6.74 -9.26 -3.82
C ARG A 143 -6.43 -10.77 -3.80
N LEU A 144 -5.45 -11.22 -4.56
CA LEU A 144 -5.03 -12.63 -4.56
C LEU A 144 -4.56 -13.08 -3.17
N TYR A 145 -3.80 -12.25 -2.46
CA TYR A 145 -3.35 -12.55 -1.10
C TYR A 145 -4.51 -12.59 -0.10
N VAL A 146 -5.46 -11.65 -0.20
CA VAL A 146 -6.68 -11.64 0.65
C VAL A 146 -7.53 -12.87 0.39
N ASP A 147 -7.73 -13.23 -0.87
CA ASP A 147 -8.53 -14.40 -1.25
C ASP A 147 -7.87 -15.71 -0.79
N ALA A 148 -6.54 -15.79 -0.79
CA ALA A 148 -5.78 -16.94 -0.30
C ALA A 148 -5.90 -17.16 1.21
N LEU A 149 -6.15 -16.11 2.01
CA LEU A 149 -6.47 -16.24 3.44
C LEU A 149 -7.85 -16.86 3.65
N GLY A 150 -8.73 -16.82 2.67
CA GLY A 150 -10.03 -17.47 2.68
C GLY A 150 -10.93 -17.03 3.84
N LYS A 151 -11.32 -17.97 4.71
CA LYS A 151 -12.19 -17.72 5.87
C LYS A 151 -11.43 -17.51 7.17
N SER A 152 -10.12 -17.31 7.12
CA SER A 152 -9.31 -17.04 8.30
C SER A 152 -9.81 -15.77 9.02
N SER A 153 -9.65 -15.74 10.35
CA SER A 153 -9.84 -14.53 11.15
C SER A 153 -8.63 -13.59 11.10
N SER A 154 -7.52 -14.04 10.50
CA SER A 154 -6.31 -13.24 10.32
C SER A 154 -6.55 -12.14 9.30
N VAL A 155 -5.92 -10.99 9.52
CA VAL A 155 -6.04 -9.80 8.67
C VAL A 155 -4.73 -9.56 7.94
N LEU A 156 -4.79 -9.36 6.62
CA LEU A 156 -3.62 -9.02 5.82
C LEU A 156 -3.28 -7.54 5.97
N LEU A 157 -2.06 -7.25 6.39
CA LEU A 157 -1.51 -5.90 6.51
C LEU A 157 -0.41 -5.64 5.47
N ASP A 158 -0.32 -4.39 5.00
CA ASP A 158 0.81 -3.91 4.22
C ASP A 158 2.04 -3.62 5.11
N THR A 159 3.06 -3.02 4.53
CA THR A 159 4.28 -2.60 5.23
C THR A 159 4.73 -1.20 4.78
N ARG A 160 5.89 -0.73 5.29
CA ARG A 160 6.57 0.46 4.77
C ARG A 160 7.55 0.17 3.61
N LYS A 161 7.56 -1.06 3.08
CA LYS A 161 8.33 -1.44 1.87
C LYS A 161 7.61 -0.90 0.63
N THR A 162 7.74 0.40 0.40
CA THR A 162 7.08 1.16 -0.67
C THR A 162 8.09 1.96 -1.46
N LEU A 163 7.75 2.36 -2.68
CA LEU A 163 8.53 3.34 -3.41
C LEU A 163 8.58 4.65 -2.61
N PRO A 164 9.75 5.31 -2.50
CA PRO A 164 9.85 6.63 -1.90
C PRO A 164 8.90 7.62 -2.57
N ALA A 165 8.28 8.48 -1.76
CA ALA A 165 7.28 9.46 -2.19
C ALA A 165 6.01 8.89 -2.87
N TYR A 166 5.86 7.56 -2.95
CA TYR A 166 4.70 6.90 -3.58
C TYR A 166 3.83 6.13 -2.57
N ARG A 167 4.24 6.16 -1.29
CA ARG A 167 3.68 5.30 -0.23
C ARG A 167 2.17 5.41 -0.09
N VAL A 168 1.62 6.62 -0.04
CA VAL A 168 0.18 6.80 0.18
C VAL A 168 -0.65 6.18 -0.94
N LEU A 169 -0.19 6.28 -2.20
CA LEU A 169 -0.85 5.66 -3.35
C LEU A 169 -0.75 4.13 -3.31
N GLN A 170 0.42 3.57 -2.98
CA GLN A 170 0.59 2.12 -2.91
C GLN A 170 -0.17 1.51 -1.73
N LYS A 171 -0.23 2.21 -0.59
CA LYS A 171 -1.06 1.77 0.55
C LYS A 171 -2.55 1.88 0.27
N TYR A 172 -2.99 2.92 -0.44
CA TYR A 172 -4.35 3.03 -0.94
C TYR A 172 -4.69 1.87 -1.90
N ALA A 173 -3.80 1.56 -2.84
CA ALA A 173 -3.98 0.43 -3.76
C ALA A 173 -4.06 -0.92 -3.03
N PHE A 174 -3.26 -1.11 -1.97
CA PHE A 174 -3.35 -2.28 -1.11
C PHE A 174 -4.72 -2.36 -0.41
N ALA A 175 -5.25 -1.24 0.06
CA ALA A 175 -6.59 -1.16 0.64
C ALA A 175 -7.69 -1.48 -0.40
N CYS A 176 -7.58 -0.97 -1.63
CA CYS A 176 -8.47 -1.30 -2.75
C CYS A 176 -8.47 -2.80 -3.08
N GLY A 177 -7.34 -3.48 -2.94
CA GLY A 177 -7.22 -4.94 -3.04
C GLY A 177 -7.90 -5.71 -1.91
N GLY A 178 -8.36 -5.03 -0.85
CA GLY A 178 -9.07 -5.64 0.30
C GLY A 178 -8.16 -5.90 1.51
N GLY A 179 -6.89 -5.56 1.47
CA GLY A 179 -6.00 -5.57 2.62
C GLY A 179 -6.22 -4.39 3.56
N TYR A 180 -5.51 -4.34 4.68
CA TYR A 180 -5.52 -3.24 5.63
C TYR A 180 -4.14 -2.60 5.72
N ASN A 181 -4.10 -1.35 6.15
CA ASN A 181 -2.85 -0.62 6.22
C ASN A 181 -2.21 -0.78 7.60
N HIS A 182 -0.98 -1.24 7.63
CA HIS A 182 -0.08 -1.09 8.77
C HIS A 182 0.28 0.40 8.91
N ARG A 183 1.05 0.78 9.93
CA ARG A 183 1.48 2.17 10.15
C ARG A 183 1.89 2.86 8.84
N ILE A 184 1.40 4.09 8.67
CA ILE A 184 1.66 4.90 7.47
C ILE A 184 3.08 5.47 7.50
N GLY A 185 3.54 5.85 8.68
CA GLY A 185 4.86 6.44 8.87
C GLY A 185 5.56 5.99 10.13
N LEU A 186 6.46 6.82 10.64
CA LEU A 186 7.13 6.62 11.93
C LEU A 186 6.38 7.30 13.08
N PHE A 187 5.30 7.98 12.78
CA PHE A 187 4.57 8.86 13.68
C PHE A 187 3.28 8.24 14.26
N ASP A 188 2.79 7.15 13.68
CA ASP A 188 1.46 6.60 14.02
C ASP A 188 1.48 5.29 14.82
N ARG A 189 2.68 4.69 15.03
CA ARG A 189 2.85 3.51 15.89
C ARG A 189 4.31 3.40 16.35
N VAL A 190 4.51 3.12 17.64
CA VAL A 190 5.81 2.69 18.13
C VAL A 190 6.05 1.26 17.67
N MET A 191 7.17 1.02 17.02
CA MET A 191 7.58 -0.31 16.58
C MET A 191 9.05 -0.51 16.96
N LEU A 192 9.26 -1.28 18.00
CA LEU A 192 10.59 -1.65 18.46
C LEU A 192 11.07 -2.84 17.65
N LYS A 193 12.11 -2.63 16.86
CA LYS A 193 12.73 -3.60 15.98
C LYS A 193 14.06 -4.07 16.55
N ASP A 194 14.57 -5.20 16.03
CA ASP A 194 15.89 -5.74 16.32
C ASP A 194 16.98 -4.67 16.45
N ASN A 195 17.08 -3.79 15.48
CA ASN A 195 18.06 -2.69 15.45
C ASN A 195 17.83 -1.65 16.57
N HIS A 196 16.58 -1.34 16.93
CA HIS A 196 16.29 -0.44 18.04
C HIS A 196 16.72 -1.10 19.37
N LEU A 197 16.39 -2.38 19.54
CA LEU A 197 16.75 -3.16 20.72
C LEU A 197 18.27 -3.35 20.84
N ALA A 198 18.96 -3.59 19.72
CA ALA A 198 20.42 -3.70 19.67
C ALA A 198 21.11 -2.39 20.10
N VAL A 199 20.68 -1.24 19.57
CA VAL A 199 21.21 0.08 19.94
C VAL A 199 20.97 0.39 21.43
N ALA A 200 19.82 -0.03 21.98
CA ALA A 200 19.50 0.12 23.39
C ALA A 200 20.23 -0.92 24.30
N GLY A 201 20.94 -1.90 23.70
CA GLY A 201 21.51 -3.04 24.43
C GLY A 201 20.44 -3.91 25.10
N ALA A 202 19.26 -4.00 24.48
CA ALA A 202 18.02 -4.56 25.01
C ALA A 202 17.51 -5.79 24.21
N THR A 203 18.42 -6.60 23.68
CA THR A 203 18.07 -7.76 22.84
C THR A 203 17.47 -8.94 23.63
N GLY A 204 17.43 -8.85 24.96
CA GLY A 204 16.81 -9.88 25.82
C GLY A 204 16.86 -9.52 27.30
N GLY A 205 16.23 -10.37 28.10
CA GLY A 205 16.23 -10.28 29.58
C GLY A 205 15.58 -8.99 30.10
N ASN A 206 16.04 -8.53 31.27
CA ASN A 206 15.46 -7.35 31.95
C ASN A 206 15.54 -6.06 31.11
N ARG A 207 16.60 -5.88 30.35
CA ARG A 207 16.75 -4.68 29.49
C ARG A 207 15.71 -4.60 28.39
N LEU A 208 15.31 -5.73 27.81
CA LEU A 208 14.22 -5.78 26.86
C LEU A 208 12.92 -5.26 27.51
N SER A 209 12.55 -5.83 28.67
CA SER A 209 11.36 -5.41 29.41
C SER A 209 11.40 -3.94 29.81
N GLU A 210 12.54 -3.44 30.30
CA GLU A 210 12.73 -2.02 30.69
C GLU A 210 12.54 -1.08 29.49
N THR A 211 13.09 -1.43 28.32
CA THR A 211 12.99 -0.63 27.10
C THR A 211 11.55 -0.59 26.58
N ILE A 212 10.85 -1.73 26.59
CA ILE A 212 9.45 -1.80 26.19
C ILE A 212 8.56 -1.02 27.16
N ALA A 213 8.74 -1.23 28.48
CA ALA A 213 8.00 -0.50 29.50
C ALA A 213 8.21 1.01 29.41
N LEU A 214 9.42 1.46 29.07
CA LEU A 214 9.70 2.89 28.82
C LEU A 214 8.87 3.40 27.63
N ALA A 215 8.82 2.65 26.52
CA ALA A 215 8.03 3.03 25.34
C ALA A 215 6.53 3.09 25.67
N VAL A 216 6.00 2.10 26.38
CA VAL A 216 4.60 2.02 26.80
C VAL A 216 4.22 3.20 27.70
N ASN A 217 5.09 3.56 28.66
CA ASN A 217 4.83 4.65 29.61
C ASN A 217 5.04 6.04 29.00
N THR A 218 5.90 6.17 27.99
CA THR A 218 6.19 7.46 27.34
C THR A 218 5.18 7.80 26.24
N CYS A 219 4.66 6.77 25.54
CA CYS A 219 3.77 6.94 24.39
C CYS A 219 2.34 6.50 24.76
N GLU A 220 1.71 7.20 25.72
CA GLU A 220 0.43 6.80 26.36
C GLU A 220 -0.73 6.53 25.37
N ASN A 221 -0.78 7.21 24.23
CA ASN A 221 -1.89 7.11 23.27
C ASN A 221 -1.45 6.51 21.91
N ILE A 222 -0.29 5.89 21.88
CA ILE A 222 0.25 5.26 20.65
C ILE A 222 0.50 3.78 20.95
N PRO A 223 -0.02 2.85 20.12
CA PRO A 223 0.25 1.43 20.30
C PRO A 223 1.73 1.10 20.23
N VAL A 224 2.17 0.18 21.07
CA VAL A 224 3.55 -0.33 21.12
C VAL A 224 3.59 -1.74 20.54
N GLU A 225 4.22 -1.87 19.40
CA GLU A 225 4.51 -3.10 18.72
C GLU A 225 5.98 -3.49 18.95
N VAL A 226 6.23 -4.77 19.22
CA VAL A 226 7.57 -5.29 19.47
C VAL A 226 7.83 -6.43 18.50
N GLU A 227 8.86 -6.27 17.67
CA GLU A 227 9.40 -7.31 16.81
C GLU A 227 10.29 -8.23 17.64
N VAL A 228 10.00 -9.52 17.62
CA VAL A 228 10.76 -10.56 18.31
C VAL A 228 11.26 -11.59 17.30
N ASP A 229 12.50 -12.05 17.51
CA ASP A 229 13.19 -13.02 16.65
C ASP A 229 13.23 -14.43 17.29
N THR A 230 12.92 -14.53 18.59
CA THR A 230 12.96 -15.78 19.33
C THR A 230 11.80 -15.90 20.32
N LEU A 231 11.43 -17.14 20.66
CA LEU A 231 10.37 -17.43 21.62
C LEU A 231 10.66 -16.89 23.03
N GLU A 232 11.93 -16.81 23.44
CA GLU A 232 12.35 -16.33 24.75
C GLU A 232 12.06 -14.83 24.95
N GLN A 233 11.93 -14.05 23.87
CA GLN A 233 11.63 -12.62 23.94
C GLN A 233 10.13 -12.35 24.18
N ILE A 234 9.24 -13.32 23.94
CA ILE A 234 7.79 -13.15 24.00
C ILE A 234 7.32 -12.78 25.39
N ILE A 235 7.65 -13.61 26.41
CA ILE A 235 7.18 -13.37 27.79
C ILE A 235 7.70 -12.04 28.34
N PRO A 236 8.99 -11.68 28.22
CA PRO A 236 9.48 -10.35 28.62
C PRO A 236 8.76 -9.19 27.93
N ALA A 237 8.39 -9.33 26.65
CA ALA A 237 7.66 -8.29 25.91
C ALA A 237 6.20 -8.16 26.41
N LEU A 238 5.52 -9.27 26.65
CA LEU A 238 4.17 -9.30 27.21
C LEU A 238 4.13 -8.71 28.63
N ASP A 239 5.06 -9.08 29.48
CA ASP A 239 5.11 -8.60 30.88
C ASP A 239 5.43 -7.09 30.95
N ALA A 240 6.10 -6.56 29.94
CA ALA A 240 6.37 -5.13 29.80
C ALA A 240 5.21 -4.33 29.17
N GLY A 241 4.14 -4.98 28.72
CA GLY A 241 2.91 -4.35 28.23
C GLY A 241 2.90 -4.00 26.74
N ALA A 242 3.62 -4.77 25.90
CA ALA A 242 3.50 -4.66 24.47
C ALA A 242 2.05 -4.91 24.01
N ASP A 243 1.55 -4.10 23.08
CA ASP A 243 0.19 -4.24 22.54
C ASP A 243 0.13 -5.25 21.40
N ILE A 244 1.20 -5.34 20.61
CA ILE A 244 1.37 -6.28 19.50
C ILE A 244 2.73 -6.95 19.63
N ILE A 245 2.75 -8.27 19.44
CA ILE A 245 3.98 -9.06 19.28
C ILE A 245 4.07 -9.43 17.79
N LEU A 246 5.06 -8.85 17.11
CA LEU A 246 5.40 -9.21 15.73
C LEU A 246 6.45 -10.32 15.75
N LEU A 247 6.09 -11.47 15.19
CA LEU A 247 6.89 -12.68 15.07
C LEU A 247 7.61 -12.64 13.73
N ASP A 248 8.89 -12.23 13.71
CA ASP A 248 9.64 -12.04 12.46
C ASP A 248 10.39 -13.31 12.05
N ASN A 249 10.10 -13.80 10.86
CA ASN A 249 10.72 -14.99 10.24
C ASN A 249 10.59 -16.30 11.05
N PHE A 250 9.56 -16.44 11.89
CA PHE A 250 9.27 -17.67 12.61
C PHE A 250 8.79 -18.78 11.66
N SER A 251 9.21 -20.01 11.89
CA SER A 251 8.66 -21.19 11.23
C SER A 251 7.21 -21.48 11.69
N LEU A 252 6.43 -22.23 10.91
CA LEU A 252 5.04 -22.60 11.29
C LEU A 252 4.94 -23.27 12.69
N PRO A 253 5.84 -24.20 13.08
CA PRO A 253 5.83 -24.75 14.45
C PRO A 253 6.10 -23.69 15.52
N GLU A 254 7.03 -22.77 15.29
CA GLU A 254 7.35 -21.68 16.23
C GLU A 254 6.20 -20.68 16.33
N LEU A 255 5.55 -20.32 15.22
CA LEU A 255 4.33 -19.47 15.20
C LEU A 255 3.22 -20.08 16.05
N LYS A 256 2.96 -21.39 15.91
CA LYS A 256 1.96 -22.10 16.70
C LYS A 256 2.30 -22.08 18.19
N GLN A 257 3.57 -22.27 18.54
CA GLN A 257 4.04 -22.17 19.92
C GLN A 257 3.91 -20.75 20.46
N ALA A 258 4.30 -19.73 19.66
CA ALA A 258 4.22 -18.32 20.02
C ALA A 258 2.77 -17.89 20.31
N VAL A 259 1.82 -18.23 19.45
CA VAL A 259 0.38 -17.96 19.66
C VAL A 259 -0.10 -18.58 20.97
N SER A 260 0.31 -19.82 21.26
CA SER A 260 -0.02 -20.49 22.54
C SER A 260 0.60 -19.79 23.75
N MET A 261 1.82 -19.25 23.63
CA MET A 261 2.51 -18.53 24.72
C MET A 261 1.90 -17.15 24.97
N ILE A 262 1.46 -16.47 23.90
CA ILE A 262 0.84 -15.14 23.97
C ILE A 262 -0.55 -15.21 24.60
N GLU A 263 -1.33 -16.24 24.31
CA GLU A 263 -2.60 -16.58 24.95
C GLU A 263 -3.58 -15.38 25.05
N GLY A 264 -3.63 -14.54 24.00
CA GLY A 264 -4.52 -13.36 23.93
C GLY A 264 -4.09 -12.18 24.82
N ARG A 265 -2.90 -12.19 25.40
CA ARG A 265 -2.36 -11.08 26.22
C ARG A 265 -1.92 -9.89 25.39
N ALA A 266 -1.61 -10.11 24.11
CA ALA A 266 -1.33 -9.09 23.09
C ALA A 266 -1.85 -9.57 21.75
N TRP A 267 -1.99 -8.66 20.78
CA TRP A 267 -2.26 -9.01 19.40
C TRP A 267 -1.04 -9.68 18.77
N THR A 268 -1.26 -10.63 17.89
CA THR A 268 -0.22 -11.41 17.22
C THR A 268 -0.07 -10.98 15.77
N GLU A 269 1.15 -10.72 15.32
CA GLU A 269 1.45 -10.43 13.92
C GLU A 269 2.58 -11.36 13.43
N ALA A 270 2.37 -12.04 12.29
CA ALA A 270 3.43 -12.76 11.61
C ALA A 270 3.96 -11.94 10.45
N SER A 271 5.29 -11.88 10.31
CA SER A 271 6.00 -11.18 9.24
C SER A 271 7.24 -11.96 8.79
N GLY A 272 7.76 -11.58 7.62
CA GLY A 272 8.96 -12.21 7.05
C GLY A 272 8.64 -13.41 6.16
N GLY A 273 9.15 -13.38 4.91
CA GLY A 273 9.04 -14.50 3.98
C GLY A 273 7.61 -14.92 3.55
N ILE A 274 6.60 -14.09 3.79
CA ILE A 274 5.20 -14.40 3.48
C ILE A 274 5.00 -14.44 1.97
N THR A 275 4.54 -15.58 1.46
CA THR A 275 4.21 -15.81 0.05
C THR A 275 2.74 -16.18 -0.10
N LEU A 276 2.22 -16.11 -1.33
CA LEU A 276 0.85 -16.51 -1.63
C LEU A 276 0.56 -17.95 -1.15
N ASP A 277 1.50 -18.87 -1.41
CA ASP A 277 1.37 -20.28 -1.06
C ASP A 277 1.35 -20.54 0.45
N SER A 278 2.02 -19.68 1.25
CA SER A 278 2.08 -19.85 2.70
C SER A 278 0.85 -19.32 3.46
N LEU A 279 -0.01 -18.52 2.81
CA LEU A 279 -1.11 -17.81 3.48
C LEU A 279 -2.17 -18.76 4.05
N SER A 280 -2.48 -19.84 3.34
CA SER A 280 -3.47 -20.83 3.84
C SER A 280 -3.04 -21.43 5.16
N ASP A 281 -1.77 -21.86 5.26
CA ASP A 281 -1.23 -22.48 6.48
C ASP A 281 -1.13 -21.46 7.62
N LEU A 282 -0.73 -20.23 7.33
CA LEU A 282 -0.68 -19.14 8.30
C LEU A 282 -2.05 -18.75 8.83
N GLY A 283 -3.06 -18.73 7.95
CA GLY A 283 -4.44 -18.40 8.31
C GLY A 283 -5.06 -19.36 9.34
N ASP A 284 -4.59 -20.60 9.39
CA ASP A 284 -5.07 -21.64 10.31
C ASP A 284 -4.42 -21.61 11.70
N LEU A 285 -3.40 -20.76 11.90
CA LEU A 285 -2.62 -20.71 13.16
C LEU A 285 -3.29 -19.87 14.26
N GLY A 286 -4.35 -19.13 13.97
CA GLY A 286 -5.01 -18.23 14.92
C GLY A 286 -4.25 -16.93 15.17
N LEU A 287 -3.41 -16.50 14.23
CA LEU A 287 -2.79 -15.19 14.22
C LEU A 287 -3.83 -14.09 14.00
N ASP A 288 -3.62 -12.92 14.58
CA ASP A 288 -4.50 -11.77 14.36
C ASP A 288 -4.18 -11.05 13.07
N PHE A 289 -2.89 -10.87 12.80
CA PHE A 289 -2.38 -10.13 11.65
C PHE A 289 -1.29 -10.92 10.92
N ILE A 290 -1.23 -10.73 9.62
CA ILE A 290 -0.15 -11.21 8.76
C ILE A 290 0.28 -10.02 7.90
N SER A 291 1.53 -9.55 8.06
CA SER A 291 2.04 -8.42 7.30
C SER A 291 3.02 -8.83 6.21
N THR A 292 2.83 -8.28 5.02
CA THR A 292 3.71 -8.53 3.87
C THR A 292 3.81 -7.32 2.96
N GLY A 293 5.03 -7.11 2.44
CA GLY A 293 5.27 -6.11 1.40
C GLY A 293 5.16 -6.65 -0.02
N ALA A 294 5.02 -7.97 -0.19
CA ALA A 294 5.07 -8.63 -1.50
C ALA A 294 4.05 -8.04 -2.51
N PRO A 295 2.76 -7.84 -2.15
CA PRO A 295 1.80 -7.26 -3.09
C PRO A 295 2.16 -5.86 -3.58
N ILE A 296 3.01 -5.13 -2.85
CA ILE A 296 3.47 -3.79 -3.25
C ILE A 296 4.73 -3.89 -4.12
N HIS A 297 5.80 -4.53 -3.61
CA HIS A 297 7.11 -4.46 -4.27
C HIS A 297 7.38 -5.59 -5.27
N GLN A 298 6.47 -6.57 -5.40
CA GLN A 298 6.55 -7.66 -6.37
C GLN A 298 5.37 -7.66 -7.36
N SER A 299 4.42 -6.71 -7.24
CA SER A 299 3.27 -6.62 -8.15
C SER A 299 3.72 -6.39 -9.59
N ARG A 300 3.00 -7.03 -10.51
CA ARG A 300 3.15 -6.79 -11.95
C ARG A 300 2.15 -5.72 -12.37
N TRP A 301 2.60 -4.77 -13.18
CA TRP A 301 1.72 -3.79 -13.79
C TRP A 301 0.65 -4.49 -14.62
N LYS A 302 -0.57 -3.97 -14.55
CA LYS A 302 -1.71 -4.49 -15.31
C LYS A 302 -1.84 -3.82 -16.65
N ASP A 303 -2.23 -4.59 -17.67
CA ASP A 303 -2.42 -4.03 -19.00
C ASP A 303 -3.76 -3.30 -19.10
N ILE A 304 -3.68 -1.99 -19.27
CA ILE A 304 -4.80 -1.07 -19.49
C ILE A 304 -4.47 -0.26 -20.75
N GLY A 305 -5.41 -0.15 -21.67
CA GLY A 305 -5.24 0.60 -22.90
C GLY A 305 -6.19 1.79 -23.01
N ILE A 306 -5.80 2.75 -23.89
CA ILE A 306 -6.66 3.86 -24.33
C ILE A 306 -6.94 3.66 -25.82
N ASP A 307 -8.23 3.60 -26.18
CA ASP A 307 -8.71 3.45 -27.54
C ASP A 307 -9.45 4.72 -27.96
N TRP A 308 -9.06 5.30 -29.07
CA TRP A 308 -9.75 6.46 -29.66
C TRP A 308 -11.07 6.04 -30.29
N LEU A 309 -12.12 6.85 -30.06
CA LEU A 309 -13.51 6.63 -30.53
C LEU A 309 -13.85 7.53 -31.70
#